data_80d7543df3b8987ee237a953e4c75f75
#
_entry.id   80d7543df3b8987ee237a953e4c75f75
#
_cell.length_a   1.000
_cell.length_b   1.000
_cell.length_c   1.000
_cell.angle_alpha   90.00
_cell.angle_beta   90.00
_cell.angle_gamma   90.00
#
_symmetry.space_group_name_H-M   'P 1'
#
loop_
_entity.id
_entity.type
_entity.pdbx_description
1 polymer ?
#
loop_
_entity_poly.entity_id
_entity_poly.type
_entity_poly.pdbx_seq_one_letter_code
_entity_poly.pdbx_strand_id
1 'polypeptide(L)'
;FYTIANNSITIGEIFNKQSEYLSYDLINITQLPSELESDMIHKYSLNGFRLFRLPTPSKESVVGILGPNGMGKSTAINALSGQLVPNLGDWEDPDPQWDEVISSLQRGELRDFFEEVRLGGIKVAVKPQYIDNLPKVVSGKVSKLLSSIDERGKYDELVEQMGLSHLLERKLGQLSGGELQRVAICATLLREADVYFFDEPSSYLDIHERMRIVRIIQELSKRARVIVIEHDLAVLDVLADLIHIVYGEIGFYCILRPARSTRQAINVYLDGFLPEQNVRIRDKPIKFLTHTERNAVRGNP
;
A
#
# COMPACT_ATOMS: atom_id res chain seq x y z
N PHE A 1 25.01 20.21 -17.33
CA PHE A 1 24.10 21.22 -17.92
C PHE A 1 23.18 20.52 -18.89
N TYR A 2 21.88 20.70 -18.74
CA TYR A 2 20.85 20.14 -19.60
C TYR A 2 20.24 21.24 -20.44
N THR A 3 20.03 20.99 -21.70
CA THR A 3 19.26 21.88 -22.56
C THR A 3 18.00 21.12 -22.99
N ILE A 4 16.83 21.69 -22.73
CA ILE A 4 15.56 21.17 -23.21
C ILE A 4 15.26 21.87 -24.54
N ALA A 5 15.22 21.13 -25.62
CA ALA A 5 14.78 21.61 -26.91
C ALA A 5 13.72 20.64 -27.46
N ASN A 6 12.53 21.15 -27.78
CA ASN A 6 11.42 20.41 -28.41
C ASN A 6 11.04 19.09 -27.72
N ASN A 7 10.80 19.13 -26.39
CA ASN A 7 10.43 17.97 -25.57
C ASN A 7 11.44 16.81 -25.57
N SER A 8 12.67 17.03 -26.00
CA SER A 8 13.77 16.08 -25.85
C SER A 8 14.87 16.69 -24.98
N ILE A 9 15.43 15.89 -24.08
CA ILE A 9 16.60 16.27 -23.31
C ILE A 9 17.83 15.85 -24.11
N THR A 10 18.62 16.82 -24.55
CA THR A 10 19.91 16.54 -25.15
C THR A 10 20.98 16.69 -24.05
N ILE A 11 21.68 15.60 -23.72
CA ILE A 11 22.80 15.63 -22.82
C ILE A 11 23.99 16.13 -23.60
N GLY A 12 24.23 17.45 -23.56
CA GLY A 12 25.42 18.05 -24.14
C GLY A 12 26.64 17.87 -23.24
N GLU A 13 27.71 17.36 -23.78
CA GLU A 13 29.12 17.42 -23.30
C GLU A 13 29.40 17.24 -21.78
N ILE A 14 28.56 16.53 -21.01
CA ILE A 14 28.84 16.25 -19.61
C ILE A 14 29.91 15.16 -19.44
N PHE A 15 30.13 14.35 -20.44
CA PHE A 15 31.12 13.28 -20.39
C PHE A 15 32.37 13.64 -21.21
N ASN A 16 33.29 14.21 -20.51
CA ASN A 16 34.67 14.34 -21.00
C ASN A 16 35.23 12.93 -21.29
N LYS A 17 35.87 12.75 -22.38
CA LYS A 17 36.42 11.59 -23.09
C LYS A 17 36.95 10.34 -22.33
N GLN A 18 36.52 10.05 -21.10
CA GLN A 18 37.08 8.94 -20.31
C GLN A 18 36.08 7.87 -19.84
N SER A 19 34.85 7.86 -20.34
CA SER A 19 33.93 6.76 -20.03
C SER A 19 33.31 6.13 -21.29
N GLU A 20 34.11 5.34 -22.00
CA GLU A 20 33.68 4.54 -23.16
C GLU A 20 32.77 3.34 -22.78
N TYR A 21 32.27 3.25 -21.54
CA TYR A 21 31.53 2.10 -21.02
C TYR A 21 30.20 2.42 -20.33
N LEU A 22 29.62 3.60 -20.55
CA LEU A 22 28.25 3.84 -20.15
C LEU A 22 27.32 3.55 -21.33
N SER A 23 26.64 2.41 -21.28
CA SER A 23 25.57 2.10 -22.23
C SER A 23 24.47 3.15 -22.10
N TYR A 24 24.02 3.69 -23.23
CA TYR A 24 22.96 4.71 -23.31
C TYR A 24 21.57 4.23 -22.82
N ASP A 25 21.46 2.99 -22.39
CA ASP A 25 20.22 2.36 -21.91
C ASP A 25 19.83 2.75 -20.47
N LEU A 26 20.61 3.61 -19.80
CA LEU A 26 20.42 3.94 -18.38
C LEU A 26 19.59 5.21 -18.11
N ILE A 27 19.13 5.93 -19.14
CA ILE A 27 18.32 7.13 -18.94
C ILE A 27 16.95 6.92 -19.56
N ASN A 28 16.04 6.37 -18.79
CA ASN A 28 14.63 6.41 -19.10
C ASN A 28 14.08 7.79 -18.75
N ILE A 29 13.67 8.55 -19.77
CA ILE A 29 12.96 9.81 -19.56
C ILE A 29 11.48 9.49 -19.52
N THR A 30 10.96 9.38 -18.31
CA THR A 30 9.52 9.18 -18.10
C THR A 30 8.83 10.53 -18.21
N GLN A 31 8.11 10.75 -19.30
CA GLN A 31 7.23 11.92 -19.46
C GLN A 31 5.97 11.71 -18.61
N LEU A 32 5.81 12.52 -17.55
CA LEU A 32 4.57 12.56 -16.80
C LEU A 32 3.50 13.28 -17.64
N PRO A 33 2.27 12.77 -17.72
CA PRO A 33 1.16 13.52 -18.31
C PRO A 33 0.97 14.85 -17.55
N SER A 34 0.93 15.96 -18.25
CA SER A 34 0.74 17.30 -17.66
C SER A 34 -0.58 17.43 -16.89
N GLU A 35 -1.58 16.62 -17.22
CA GLU A 35 -2.87 16.53 -16.54
C GLU A 35 -2.76 16.00 -15.09
N LEU A 36 -1.66 15.36 -14.74
CA LEU A 36 -1.44 14.81 -13.39
C LEU A 36 -0.77 15.79 -12.43
N GLU A 37 -0.24 16.91 -12.89
CA GLU A 37 0.42 17.88 -12.01
C GLU A 37 -0.53 18.44 -10.95
N SER A 38 -1.80 18.63 -11.30
CA SER A 38 -2.84 19.09 -10.35
C SER A 38 -3.23 18.05 -9.29
N ASP A 39 -2.92 16.77 -9.51
CA ASP A 39 -3.27 15.66 -8.62
C ASP A 39 -2.08 15.22 -7.76
N MET A 40 -0.97 15.97 -7.79
CA MET A 40 0.23 15.65 -7.02
C MET A 40 -0.02 15.87 -5.53
N ILE A 41 0.22 14.82 -4.76
CA ILE A 41 0.06 14.83 -3.31
C ILE A 41 1.40 15.09 -2.61
N HIS A 42 2.46 14.41 -3.04
CA HIS A 42 3.76 14.54 -2.38
C HIS A 42 4.92 14.27 -3.34
N LYS A 43 6.00 15.01 -3.13
CA LYS A 43 7.26 14.86 -3.87
C LYS A 43 8.43 14.98 -2.90
N TYR A 44 9.37 14.02 -2.93
CA TYR A 44 10.48 14.00 -1.98
C TYR A 44 11.65 14.93 -2.34
N SER A 45 11.90 15.15 -3.63
CA SER A 45 12.99 16.02 -4.12
C SER A 45 12.79 16.35 -5.59
N LEU A 46 13.66 17.20 -6.17
CA LEU A 46 13.57 17.60 -7.59
C LEU A 46 13.38 16.41 -8.54
N ASN A 47 14.20 15.38 -8.37
CA ASN A 47 14.13 14.11 -9.14
C ASN A 47 13.65 12.94 -8.29
N GLY A 48 13.09 13.23 -7.12
CA GLY A 48 12.61 12.21 -6.20
C GLY A 48 11.26 11.64 -6.58
N PHE A 49 10.89 10.59 -5.85
CA PHE A 49 9.61 9.92 -6.01
C PHE A 49 8.43 10.88 -5.85
N ARG A 50 7.40 10.69 -6.67
CA ARG A 50 6.17 11.49 -6.71
C ARG A 50 4.95 10.61 -6.47
N LEU A 51 4.10 11.04 -5.56
CA LEU A 51 2.82 10.39 -5.25
C LEU A 51 1.67 11.22 -5.80
N PHE A 52 0.82 10.61 -6.61
CA PHE A 52 -0.38 11.21 -7.15
C PHE A 52 -1.60 10.49 -6.60
N ARG A 53 -2.51 11.27 -6.03
CA ARG A 53 -3.73 10.80 -5.37
C ARG A 53 -3.46 9.92 -4.15
N LEU A 54 -4.49 9.77 -3.33
CA LEU A 54 -4.48 8.94 -2.12
C LEU A 54 -5.68 7.99 -2.13
N PRO A 55 -5.57 6.83 -1.47
CA PRO A 55 -6.71 5.97 -1.26
C PRO A 55 -7.67 6.64 -0.27
N THR A 56 -8.97 6.48 -0.50
CA THR A 56 -10.01 7.01 0.37
C THR A 56 -10.36 5.99 1.45
N PRO A 57 -10.13 6.28 2.74
CA PRO A 57 -10.52 5.41 3.84
C PRO A 57 -12.03 5.46 4.06
N SER A 58 -12.78 4.56 3.42
CA SER A 58 -14.24 4.52 3.54
C SER A 58 -14.69 3.83 4.82
N LYS A 59 -15.84 4.26 5.37
CA LYS A 59 -16.49 3.62 6.52
C LYS A 59 -17.23 2.35 6.07
N GLU A 60 -17.38 1.39 6.98
CA GLU A 60 -18.14 0.15 6.80
C GLU A 60 -17.71 -0.69 5.58
N SER A 61 -16.47 -0.51 5.13
CA SER A 61 -15.91 -1.24 4.00
C SER A 61 -14.42 -1.47 4.17
N VAL A 62 -13.93 -2.56 3.61
CA VAL A 62 -12.50 -2.84 3.51
C VAL A 62 -12.00 -2.29 2.17
N VAL A 63 -11.06 -1.35 2.24
CA VAL A 63 -10.43 -0.75 1.06
C VAL A 63 -9.11 -1.45 0.76
N GLY A 64 -9.03 -2.11 -0.38
CA GLY A 64 -7.83 -2.77 -0.87
C GLY A 64 -6.93 -1.83 -1.69
N ILE A 65 -5.62 -2.00 -1.58
CA ILE A 65 -4.63 -1.37 -2.46
C ILE A 65 -3.89 -2.49 -3.21
N LEU A 66 -4.02 -2.48 -4.53
CA LEU A 66 -3.44 -3.48 -5.43
C LEU A 66 -2.41 -2.84 -6.37
N GLY A 67 -1.20 -3.36 -6.36
CA GLY A 67 -0.12 -2.92 -7.27
C GLY A 67 1.24 -3.46 -6.88
N PRO A 68 2.27 -3.31 -7.72
CA PRO A 68 3.61 -3.84 -7.48
C PRO A 68 4.24 -3.29 -6.19
N ASN A 69 5.21 -4.01 -5.63
CA ASN A 69 6.02 -3.51 -4.53
C ASN A 69 6.93 -2.37 -4.98
N GLY A 70 7.31 -1.48 -4.05
CA GLY A 70 8.14 -0.31 -4.37
C GLY A 70 7.41 0.85 -5.05
N MET A 71 6.08 0.79 -5.19
CA MET A 71 5.25 1.82 -5.81
C MET A 71 4.80 2.94 -4.85
N GLY A 72 5.42 3.09 -3.68
CA GLY A 72 5.08 4.18 -2.76
C GLY A 72 3.81 3.96 -1.93
N LYS A 73 3.31 2.73 -1.80
CA LYS A 73 2.16 2.40 -0.95
C LYS A 73 2.37 2.84 0.50
N SER A 74 3.60 2.67 1.02
CA SER A 74 3.97 3.14 2.36
C SER A 74 3.93 4.67 2.49
N THR A 75 4.29 5.40 1.43
CA THR A 75 4.16 6.87 1.42
C THR A 75 2.70 7.30 1.53
N ALA A 76 1.80 6.61 0.82
CA ALA A 76 0.36 6.86 0.92
C ALA A 76 -0.17 6.58 2.35
N ILE A 77 0.28 5.47 2.98
CA ILE A 77 -0.08 5.17 4.38
C ILE A 77 0.45 6.25 5.33
N ASN A 78 1.70 6.69 5.17
CA ASN A 78 2.29 7.73 6.02
C ASN A 78 1.53 9.06 5.90
N ALA A 79 1.09 9.42 4.69
CA ALA A 79 0.26 10.60 4.48
C ALA A 79 -1.12 10.45 5.16
N LEU A 80 -1.80 9.31 4.99
CA LEU A 80 -3.09 9.05 5.62
C LEU A 80 -3.00 8.90 7.14
N SER A 81 -1.87 8.44 7.68
CA SER A 81 -1.68 8.32 9.13
C SER A 81 -1.24 9.63 9.80
N GLY A 82 -1.07 10.70 9.05
CA GLY A 82 -0.58 11.98 9.56
C GLY A 82 0.91 12.01 9.91
N GLN A 83 1.65 10.92 9.62
CA GLN A 83 3.11 10.87 9.83
C GLN A 83 3.88 11.66 8.77
N LEU A 84 3.27 11.90 7.63
CA LEU A 84 3.80 12.70 6.54
C LEU A 84 2.75 13.74 6.15
N VAL A 85 3.07 15.02 6.29
CA VAL A 85 2.24 16.09 5.72
C VAL A 85 2.56 16.19 4.23
N PRO A 86 1.57 16.02 3.35
CA PRO A 86 1.78 16.16 1.92
C PRO A 86 2.24 17.57 1.54
N ASN A 87 3.19 17.71 0.62
CA ASN A 87 3.70 19.00 0.17
C ASN A 87 3.18 19.45 -1.19
N LEU A 88 2.17 18.77 -1.74
CA LEU A 88 1.52 19.08 -3.01
C LEU A 88 2.49 19.28 -4.21
N GLY A 89 3.69 18.71 -4.09
CA GLY A 89 4.76 18.81 -5.11
C GLY A 89 5.79 19.89 -4.85
N ASP A 90 5.57 20.77 -3.89
CA ASP A 90 6.58 21.73 -3.42
C ASP A 90 7.55 21.06 -2.45
N TRP A 91 8.57 20.41 -3.02
CA TRP A 91 9.60 19.69 -2.27
C TRP A 91 10.59 20.60 -1.55
N GLU A 92 10.60 21.90 -1.85
CA GLU A 92 11.44 22.91 -1.19
C GLU A 92 10.77 23.49 0.06
N ASP A 93 9.45 23.28 0.22
CA ASP A 93 8.73 23.70 1.42
C ASP A 93 9.15 22.84 2.62
N PRO A 94 9.79 23.43 3.64
CA PRO A 94 10.24 22.70 4.82
C PRO A 94 9.12 22.40 5.82
N ASP A 95 7.97 23.06 5.72
CA ASP A 95 6.86 22.98 6.69
C ASP A 95 5.48 23.03 6.00
N PRO A 96 5.13 22.02 5.17
CA PRO A 96 3.85 22.01 4.47
C PRO A 96 2.69 21.98 5.46
N GLN A 97 1.62 22.73 5.17
CA GLN A 97 0.50 22.93 6.07
C GLN A 97 -0.71 22.09 5.67
N TRP A 98 -1.38 21.50 6.66
CA TRP A 98 -2.62 20.73 6.44
C TRP A 98 -3.73 21.53 5.77
N ASP A 99 -3.83 22.83 6.03
CA ASP A 99 -4.86 23.70 5.43
C ASP A 99 -4.72 23.81 3.91
N GLU A 100 -3.49 23.82 3.40
CA GLU A 100 -3.21 23.81 1.96
C GLU A 100 -3.57 22.45 1.34
N VAL A 101 -3.17 21.36 1.99
CA VAL A 101 -3.54 20.00 1.56
C VAL A 101 -5.05 19.83 1.48
N ILE A 102 -5.78 20.21 2.54
CA ILE A 102 -7.23 20.07 2.61
C ILE A 102 -7.93 20.93 1.55
N SER A 103 -7.44 22.17 1.33
CA SER A 103 -8.03 23.06 0.33
C SER A 103 -7.78 22.61 -1.11
N SER A 104 -6.70 21.88 -1.39
CA SER A 104 -6.42 21.31 -2.71
C SER A 104 -7.29 20.10 -3.05
N LEU A 105 -7.82 19.41 -2.04
CA LEU A 105 -8.67 18.25 -2.23
C LEU A 105 -10.10 18.64 -2.62
N GLN A 106 -10.68 17.89 -3.54
CA GLN A 106 -12.10 18.01 -3.86
C GLN A 106 -12.95 17.63 -2.63
N ARG A 107 -14.14 18.23 -2.52
CA ARG A 107 -15.10 17.88 -1.47
C ARG A 107 -15.47 16.41 -1.57
N GLY A 108 -15.40 15.68 -0.44
CA GLY A 108 -15.69 14.26 -0.35
C GLY A 108 -15.00 13.60 0.85
N GLU A 109 -15.18 12.30 0.99
CA GLU A 109 -14.72 11.52 2.15
C GLU A 109 -13.22 11.70 2.46
N LEU A 110 -12.36 11.84 1.44
CA LEU A 110 -10.91 12.02 1.66
C LEU A 110 -10.60 13.37 2.29
N ARG A 111 -11.29 14.45 1.86
CA ARG A 111 -11.16 15.77 2.45
C ARG A 111 -11.63 15.77 3.89
N ASP A 112 -12.83 15.24 4.14
CA ASP A 112 -13.41 15.14 5.50
C ASP A 112 -12.47 14.33 6.42
N PHE A 113 -11.87 13.27 5.90
CA PHE A 113 -10.88 12.47 6.61
C PHE A 113 -9.66 13.32 7.03
N PHE A 114 -9.10 14.13 6.13
CA PHE A 114 -7.95 14.96 6.47
C PHE A 114 -8.29 16.12 7.39
N GLU A 115 -9.51 16.63 7.36
CA GLU A 115 -9.99 17.58 8.37
C GLU A 115 -9.99 16.94 9.77
N GLU A 116 -10.42 15.67 9.90
CA GLU A 116 -10.33 14.90 11.14
C GLU A 116 -8.86 14.65 11.57
N VAL A 117 -7.96 14.30 10.62
CA VAL A 117 -6.52 14.11 10.88
C VAL A 117 -5.88 15.39 11.42
N ARG A 118 -6.13 16.53 10.77
CA ARG A 118 -5.61 17.84 11.18
C ARG A 118 -5.98 18.20 12.62
N LEU A 119 -7.19 17.90 13.00
CA LEU A 119 -7.69 18.17 14.37
C LEU A 119 -7.08 17.22 15.41
N GLY A 120 -6.21 16.26 15.02
CA GLY A 120 -5.66 15.25 15.92
C GLY A 120 -6.70 14.25 16.41
N GLY A 121 -7.89 14.21 15.77
CA GLY A 121 -9.02 13.39 16.18
C GLY A 121 -8.95 11.95 15.70
N ILE A 122 -7.98 11.58 14.81
CA ILE A 122 -7.85 10.23 14.27
C ILE A 122 -6.70 9.48 14.90
N LYS A 123 -7.03 8.35 15.51
CA LYS A 123 -6.05 7.35 15.94
C LYS A 123 -5.81 6.34 14.84
N VAL A 124 -4.56 6.01 14.58
CA VAL A 124 -4.15 5.10 13.52
C VAL A 124 -3.38 3.93 14.10
N ALA A 125 -3.75 2.71 13.68
CA ALA A 125 -3.00 1.49 13.95
C ALA A 125 -2.47 0.89 12.64
N VAL A 126 -1.17 0.61 12.59
CA VAL A 126 -0.51 0.06 11.41
C VAL A 126 0.11 -1.29 11.72
N LYS A 127 -0.22 -2.32 10.95
CA LYS A 127 0.50 -3.58 10.87
C LYS A 127 1.53 -3.45 9.75
N PRO A 128 2.85 -3.39 10.06
CA PRO A 128 3.88 -3.19 9.06
C PRO A 128 4.12 -4.44 8.20
N GLN A 129 4.69 -4.26 7.01
CA GLN A 129 5.05 -5.35 6.09
C GLN A 129 6.14 -6.26 6.71
N TYR A 130 7.21 -5.68 7.21
CA TYR A 130 8.39 -6.43 7.69
C TYR A 130 8.28 -6.79 9.17
N ILE A 131 7.67 -7.94 9.46
CA ILE A 131 7.52 -8.46 10.82
C ILE A 131 8.80 -9.12 11.35
N ASP A 132 9.72 -9.57 10.48
CA ASP A 132 10.97 -10.25 10.85
C ASP A 132 11.90 -9.38 11.72
N ASN A 133 11.70 -8.08 11.71
CA ASN A 133 12.43 -7.14 12.57
C ASN A 133 11.80 -7.00 13.96
N LEU A 134 10.56 -7.42 14.18
CA LEU A 134 9.87 -7.33 15.47
C LEU A 134 10.68 -7.95 16.62
N PRO A 135 11.25 -9.17 16.49
CA PRO A 135 12.05 -9.78 17.56
C PRO A 135 13.36 -9.04 17.88
N LYS A 136 13.85 -8.20 16.95
CA LYS A 136 15.07 -7.40 17.15
C LYS A 136 14.79 -6.14 17.97
N VAL A 137 13.58 -5.59 17.84
CA VAL A 137 13.17 -4.33 18.48
C VAL A 137 12.45 -4.58 19.79
N VAL A 138 11.63 -5.64 19.82
CA VAL A 138 10.80 -6.00 20.98
C VAL A 138 11.29 -7.31 21.56
N SER A 139 11.74 -7.28 22.81
CA SER A 139 12.16 -8.48 23.56
C SER A 139 11.07 -8.90 24.55
N GLY A 140 10.92 -10.20 24.75
CA GLY A 140 10.01 -10.72 25.77
C GLY A 140 9.05 -11.80 25.27
N LYS A 141 8.12 -12.19 26.13
CA LYS A 141 7.08 -13.18 25.83
C LYS A 141 5.93 -12.52 25.07
N VAL A 142 5.25 -13.31 24.24
CA VAL A 142 4.06 -12.89 23.51
C VAL A 142 2.99 -12.32 24.45
N SER A 143 2.73 -13.00 25.57
CA SER A 143 1.75 -12.55 26.56
C SER A 143 2.03 -11.14 27.07
N LYS A 144 3.30 -10.86 27.42
CA LYS A 144 3.71 -9.55 27.94
C LYS A 144 3.56 -8.44 26.89
N LEU A 145 3.92 -8.73 25.63
CA LEU A 145 3.73 -7.78 24.54
C LEU A 145 2.25 -7.45 24.35
N LEU A 146 1.43 -8.48 24.10
CA LEU A 146 0.01 -8.27 23.78
C LEU A 146 -0.75 -7.61 24.94
N SER A 147 -0.48 -7.99 26.21
CA SER A 147 -1.13 -7.35 27.36
C SER A 147 -0.72 -5.89 27.54
N SER A 148 0.52 -5.52 27.20
CA SER A 148 1.00 -4.13 27.34
C SER A 148 0.43 -3.15 26.31
N ILE A 149 -0.11 -3.65 25.21
CA ILE A 149 -0.67 -2.84 24.12
C ILE A 149 -2.19 -2.96 24.02
N ASP A 150 -2.84 -3.69 24.91
CA ASP A 150 -4.29 -3.84 24.92
C ASP A 150 -4.97 -2.57 25.45
N GLU A 151 -5.27 -1.66 24.53
CA GLU A 151 -6.01 -0.43 24.81
C GLU A 151 -7.54 -0.64 24.84
N ARG A 152 -8.00 -1.82 24.39
CA ARG A 152 -9.41 -2.13 24.19
C ARG A 152 -10.00 -3.13 25.19
N GLY A 153 -9.18 -3.74 26.05
CA GLY A 153 -9.61 -4.82 26.94
C GLY A 153 -10.10 -6.06 26.19
N LYS A 154 -9.50 -6.34 24.99
CA LYS A 154 -9.89 -7.44 24.11
C LYS A 154 -8.83 -8.55 24.01
N TYR A 155 -7.89 -8.55 24.95
CA TYR A 155 -6.77 -9.49 24.95
C TYR A 155 -7.21 -10.95 24.84
N ASP A 156 -8.07 -11.43 25.76
CA ASP A 156 -8.46 -12.84 25.78
C ASP A 156 -9.24 -13.24 24.53
N GLU A 157 -10.19 -12.40 24.10
CA GLU A 157 -10.99 -12.62 22.88
C GLU A 157 -10.12 -12.73 21.63
N LEU A 158 -9.19 -11.77 21.45
CA LEU A 158 -8.35 -11.75 20.24
C LEU A 158 -7.27 -12.82 20.27
N VAL A 159 -6.71 -13.16 21.42
CA VAL A 159 -5.78 -14.28 21.58
C VAL A 159 -6.45 -15.60 21.18
N GLU A 160 -7.68 -15.83 21.60
CA GLU A 160 -8.44 -17.02 21.23
C GLU A 160 -8.79 -17.01 19.73
N GLN A 161 -9.37 -15.91 19.22
CA GLN A 161 -9.73 -15.77 17.83
C GLN A 161 -8.53 -15.95 16.86
N MET A 162 -7.35 -15.49 17.27
CA MET A 162 -6.11 -15.62 16.50
C MET A 162 -5.38 -16.96 16.72
N GLY A 163 -5.88 -17.82 17.63
CA GLY A 163 -5.27 -19.11 17.96
C GLY A 163 -3.88 -18.99 18.56
N LEU A 164 -3.66 -17.98 19.42
CA LEU A 164 -2.33 -17.67 19.98
C LEU A 164 -2.09 -18.26 21.38
N SER A 165 -3.08 -18.89 22.01
CA SER A 165 -3.02 -19.35 23.40
C SER A 165 -1.78 -20.21 23.70
N HIS A 166 -1.38 -21.09 22.77
CA HIS A 166 -0.21 -21.95 22.91
C HIS A 166 1.14 -21.24 22.70
N LEU A 167 1.13 -19.98 22.29
CA LEU A 167 2.32 -19.17 21.99
C LEU A 167 2.64 -18.16 23.10
N LEU A 168 1.74 -17.93 24.04
CA LEU A 168 1.80 -16.83 25.01
C LEU A 168 3.09 -16.82 25.83
N GLU A 169 3.61 -18.00 26.19
CA GLU A 169 4.84 -18.14 26.99
C GLU A 169 6.12 -18.14 26.14
N ARG A 170 6.01 -18.19 24.80
CA ARG A 170 7.16 -18.14 23.89
C ARG A 170 7.70 -16.72 23.76
N LYS A 171 9.00 -16.61 23.48
CA LYS A 171 9.63 -15.35 23.07
C LYS A 171 9.37 -15.10 21.59
N LEU A 172 9.26 -13.84 21.19
CA LEU A 172 9.02 -13.46 19.79
C LEU A 172 10.01 -14.08 18.81
N GLY A 173 11.31 -14.15 19.18
CA GLY A 173 12.35 -14.75 18.32
C GLY A 173 12.29 -16.27 18.17
N GLN A 174 11.36 -16.95 18.86
CA GLN A 174 11.13 -18.39 18.77
C GLN A 174 9.92 -18.74 17.88
N LEU A 175 9.24 -17.73 17.35
CA LEU A 175 8.05 -17.90 16.53
C LEU A 175 8.42 -18.13 15.07
N SER A 176 7.65 -18.98 14.40
CA SER A 176 7.66 -19.07 12.94
C SER A 176 7.11 -17.80 12.29
N GLY A 177 7.37 -17.60 10.99
CA GLY A 177 6.85 -16.44 10.26
C GLY A 177 5.33 -16.29 10.36
N GLY A 178 4.58 -17.40 10.23
CA GLY A 178 3.11 -17.37 10.35
C GLY A 178 2.62 -17.10 11.78
N GLU A 179 3.30 -17.62 12.80
CA GLU A 179 3.01 -17.31 14.20
C GLU A 179 3.28 -15.83 14.50
N LEU A 180 4.41 -15.32 14.04
CA LEU A 180 4.79 -13.91 14.21
C LEU A 180 3.83 -12.97 13.48
N GLN A 181 3.37 -13.36 12.29
CA GLN A 181 2.36 -12.62 11.52
C GLN A 181 1.06 -12.50 12.29
N ARG A 182 0.55 -13.59 12.86
CA ARG A 182 -0.67 -13.58 13.67
C ARG A 182 -0.50 -12.73 14.94
N VAL A 183 0.65 -12.80 15.60
CA VAL A 183 0.96 -11.94 16.75
C VAL A 183 0.98 -10.46 16.35
N ALA A 184 1.58 -10.12 15.22
CA ALA A 184 1.62 -8.73 14.72
C ALA A 184 0.21 -8.19 14.40
N ILE A 185 -0.64 -9.01 13.77
CA ILE A 185 -2.03 -8.63 13.49
C ILE A 185 -2.82 -8.48 14.80
N CYS A 186 -2.68 -9.42 15.75
CA CYS A 186 -3.33 -9.33 17.05
C CYS A 186 -2.91 -8.05 17.78
N ALA A 187 -1.62 -7.75 17.78
CA ALA A 187 -1.06 -6.52 18.36
C ALA A 187 -1.68 -5.26 17.77
N THR A 188 -1.90 -5.24 16.46
CA THR A 188 -2.55 -4.11 15.77
C THR A 188 -4.02 -4.00 16.16
N LEU A 189 -4.74 -5.12 16.26
CA LEU A 189 -6.16 -5.19 16.62
C LEU A 189 -6.44 -4.81 18.07
N LEU A 190 -5.49 -5.00 18.98
CA LEU A 190 -5.58 -4.64 20.41
C LEU A 190 -5.50 -3.13 20.62
N ARG A 191 -4.93 -2.37 19.67
CA ARG A 191 -4.93 -0.92 19.75
C ARG A 191 -6.30 -0.34 19.50
N GLU A 192 -6.63 0.73 20.19
CA GLU A 192 -7.82 1.53 19.89
C GLU A 192 -7.51 2.52 18.78
N ALA A 193 -8.13 2.33 17.62
CA ALA A 193 -7.89 3.18 16.47
C ALA A 193 -9.17 3.37 15.64
N ASP A 194 -9.24 4.50 14.94
CA ASP A 194 -10.30 4.85 14.00
C ASP A 194 -10.00 4.32 12.59
N VAL A 195 -8.70 4.15 12.30
CA VAL A 195 -8.19 3.64 11.03
C VAL A 195 -7.15 2.55 11.26
N TYR A 196 -7.31 1.44 10.58
CA TYR A 196 -6.37 0.32 10.61
C TYR A 196 -5.76 0.09 9.23
N PHE A 197 -4.45 0.04 9.18
CA PHE A 197 -3.68 -0.32 7.99
C PHE A 197 -3.05 -1.70 8.16
N PHE A 198 -3.30 -2.59 7.21
CA PHE A 198 -2.68 -3.91 7.17
C PHE A 198 -1.85 -4.06 5.90
N ASP A 199 -0.54 -4.14 6.05
CA ASP A 199 0.37 -4.35 4.93
C ASP A 199 0.71 -5.83 4.82
N GLU A 200 0.21 -6.48 3.75
CA GLU A 200 0.32 -7.91 3.46
C GLU A 200 -0.07 -8.81 4.66
N PRO A 201 -1.31 -8.72 5.15
CA PRO A 201 -1.72 -9.51 6.32
C PRO A 201 -1.77 -11.02 6.06
N SER A 202 -1.87 -11.47 4.82
CA SER A 202 -1.97 -12.89 4.48
C SER A 202 -0.62 -13.58 4.29
N SER A 203 0.49 -12.83 4.28
CA SER A 203 1.84 -13.37 4.10
C SER A 203 2.19 -14.39 5.19
N TYR A 204 2.91 -15.44 4.84
CA TYR A 204 3.35 -16.55 5.70
C TYR A 204 2.23 -17.42 6.28
N LEU A 205 0.97 -17.20 5.92
CA LEU A 205 -0.19 -17.92 6.46
C LEU A 205 -0.69 -18.99 5.50
N ASP A 206 -1.12 -20.12 6.05
CA ASP A 206 -1.87 -21.13 5.31
C ASP A 206 -3.30 -20.64 5.01
N ILE A 207 -4.03 -21.39 4.18
CA ILE A 207 -5.36 -21.01 3.73
C ILE A 207 -6.37 -20.85 4.89
N HIS A 208 -6.28 -21.68 5.91
CA HIS A 208 -7.19 -21.62 7.06
C HIS A 208 -6.96 -20.36 7.89
N GLU A 209 -5.67 -20.06 8.15
CA GLU A 209 -5.28 -18.85 8.86
C GLU A 209 -5.61 -17.58 8.07
N ARG A 210 -5.41 -17.58 6.73
CA ARG A 210 -5.82 -16.47 5.85
C ARG A 210 -7.30 -16.20 5.96
N MET A 211 -8.15 -17.23 5.87
CA MET A 211 -9.62 -17.08 5.99
C MET A 211 -10.06 -16.62 7.38
N ARG A 212 -9.34 -17.02 8.42
CA ARG A 212 -9.56 -16.52 9.78
C ARG A 212 -9.31 -15.01 9.85
N ILE A 213 -8.18 -14.55 9.35
CA ILE A 213 -7.80 -13.12 9.33
C ILE A 213 -8.75 -12.29 8.48
N VAL A 214 -9.14 -12.79 7.30
CA VAL A 214 -10.15 -12.15 6.45
C VAL A 214 -11.41 -11.84 7.23
N ARG A 215 -11.97 -12.81 7.96
CA ARG A 215 -13.20 -12.63 8.75
C ARG A 215 -13.01 -11.59 9.86
N ILE A 216 -11.87 -11.61 10.55
CA ILE A 216 -11.56 -10.67 11.63
C ILE A 216 -11.46 -9.24 11.08
N ILE A 217 -10.80 -9.06 9.94
CA ILE A 217 -10.66 -7.74 9.30
C ILE A 217 -12.02 -7.23 8.77
N GLN A 218 -12.84 -8.11 8.18
CA GLN A 218 -14.19 -7.75 7.76
C GLN A 218 -15.09 -7.36 8.95
N GLU A 219 -14.96 -8.03 10.08
CA GLU A 219 -15.70 -7.62 11.29
C GLU A 219 -15.20 -6.28 11.84
N LEU A 220 -13.89 -6.04 11.75
CA LEU A 220 -13.29 -4.77 12.13
C LEU A 220 -13.83 -3.60 11.30
N SER A 221 -14.05 -3.78 10.00
CA SER A 221 -14.51 -2.72 9.08
C SER A 221 -15.89 -2.17 9.43
N LYS A 222 -16.71 -2.92 10.15
CA LYS A 222 -18.04 -2.45 10.62
C LYS A 222 -17.95 -1.31 11.65
N ARG A 223 -16.80 -1.12 12.29
CA ARG A 223 -16.62 -0.13 13.36
C ARG A 223 -15.46 0.85 13.15
N ALA A 224 -14.55 0.55 12.25
CA ALA A 224 -13.38 1.37 11.94
C ALA A 224 -13.11 1.36 10.44
N ARG A 225 -12.42 2.38 9.93
CA ARG A 225 -11.94 2.39 8.56
C ARG A 225 -10.78 1.41 8.42
N VAL A 226 -10.80 0.59 7.37
CA VAL A 226 -9.77 -0.43 7.16
C VAL A 226 -9.18 -0.33 5.76
N ILE A 227 -7.86 -0.22 5.69
CA ILE A 227 -7.10 -0.26 4.44
C ILE A 227 -6.16 -1.44 4.47
N VAL A 228 -6.19 -2.25 3.40
CA VAL A 228 -5.35 -3.44 3.26
C VAL A 228 -4.52 -3.34 1.99
N ILE A 229 -3.22 -3.51 2.11
CA ILE A 229 -2.33 -3.73 0.97
C ILE A 229 -2.17 -5.24 0.82
N GLU A 230 -2.50 -5.78 -0.34
CA GLU A 230 -2.42 -7.20 -0.60
C GLU A 230 -2.09 -7.49 -2.06
N HIS A 231 -1.32 -8.56 -2.29
CA HIS A 231 -0.90 -9.00 -3.61
C HIS A 231 -1.60 -10.29 -4.06
N ASP A 232 -2.13 -11.06 -3.12
CA ASP A 232 -2.91 -12.25 -3.41
C ASP A 232 -4.33 -11.84 -3.84
N LEU A 233 -4.62 -12.00 -5.14
CA LEU A 233 -5.90 -11.62 -5.71
C LEU A 233 -7.06 -12.45 -5.15
N ALA A 234 -6.81 -13.71 -4.76
CA ALA A 234 -7.84 -14.54 -4.15
C ALA A 234 -8.21 -14.05 -2.74
N VAL A 235 -7.21 -13.58 -1.98
CA VAL A 235 -7.45 -12.96 -0.68
C VAL A 235 -8.17 -11.63 -0.85
N LEU A 236 -7.75 -10.79 -1.80
CA LEU A 236 -8.40 -9.51 -2.07
C LEU A 236 -9.85 -9.68 -2.52
N ASP A 237 -10.16 -10.67 -3.36
CA ASP A 237 -11.52 -10.91 -3.86
C ASP A 237 -12.51 -11.24 -2.72
N VAL A 238 -12.01 -11.89 -1.67
CA VAL A 238 -12.84 -12.23 -0.50
C VAL A 238 -12.84 -11.11 0.54
N LEU A 239 -11.71 -10.40 0.71
CA LEU A 239 -11.49 -9.46 1.80
C LEU A 239 -12.00 -8.06 1.51
N ALA A 240 -11.71 -7.52 0.32
CA ALA A 240 -11.94 -6.12 0.01
C ALA A 240 -13.29 -5.87 -0.67
N ASP A 241 -13.95 -4.78 -0.32
CA ASP A 241 -15.16 -4.29 -0.98
C ASP A 241 -14.82 -3.37 -2.16
N LEU A 242 -13.82 -2.53 -1.96
CA LEU A 242 -13.32 -1.56 -2.92
C LEU A 242 -11.81 -1.73 -3.09
N ILE A 243 -11.30 -1.53 -4.31
CA ILE A 243 -9.86 -1.61 -4.59
C ILE A 243 -9.38 -0.37 -5.36
N HIS A 244 -8.30 0.24 -4.86
CA HIS A 244 -7.47 1.17 -5.59
C HIS A 244 -6.35 0.43 -6.31
N ILE A 245 -6.27 0.58 -7.63
CA ILE A 245 -5.13 0.08 -8.41
C ILE A 245 -4.03 1.12 -8.37
N VAL A 246 -2.82 0.66 -8.06
CA VAL A 246 -1.60 1.47 -8.06
C VAL A 246 -0.81 1.16 -9.31
N TYR A 247 -0.40 2.19 -10.04
CA TYR A 247 0.42 2.07 -11.24
C TYR A 247 1.41 3.23 -11.33
N GLY A 248 2.39 3.10 -12.21
CA GLY A 248 3.44 4.10 -12.38
C GLY A 248 4.78 3.43 -12.66
N GLU A 249 5.86 4.08 -12.27
CA GLU A 249 7.22 3.58 -12.44
C GLU A 249 7.93 3.50 -11.09
N ILE A 250 8.45 2.31 -10.78
CA ILE A 250 9.07 2.02 -9.48
C ILE A 250 10.22 3.01 -9.20
N GLY A 251 10.15 3.69 -8.06
CA GLY A 251 11.15 4.66 -7.63
C GLY A 251 10.99 6.06 -8.20
N PHE A 252 10.11 6.27 -9.21
CA PHE A 252 9.91 7.56 -9.85
C PHE A 252 8.56 8.19 -9.51
N TYR A 253 7.49 7.48 -9.78
CA TYR A 253 6.16 7.98 -9.46
C TYR A 253 5.14 6.88 -9.25
N CYS A 254 4.11 7.21 -8.52
CA CYS A 254 2.97 6.36 -8.22
C CYS A 254 1.66 7.13 -8.40
N ILE A 255 0.72 6.51 -9.09
CA ILE A 255 -0.62 7.03 -9.27
C ILE A 255 -1.61 6.03 -8.69
N LEU A 256 -2.46 6.51 -7.77
CA LEU A 256 -3.58 5.72 -7.29
C LEU A 256 -4.82 6.00 -8.13
N ARG A 257 -5.39 4.94 -8.69
CA ARG A 257 -6.67 5.04 -9.39
C ARG A 257 -7.82 5.21 -8.39
N PRO A 258 -8.89 5.94 -8.73
CA PRO A 258 -10.12 5.93 -7.94
C PRO A 258 -10.60 4.50 -7.65
N ALA A 259 -11.15 4.28 -6.45
CA ALA A 259 -11.62 2.96 -6.03
C ALA A 259 -12.70 2.40 -6.97
N ARG A 260 -12.65 1.10 -7.17
CA ARG A 260 -13.65 0.32 -7.91
C ARG A 260 -14.07 -0.89 -7.08
N SER A 261 -15.22 -1.46 -7.41
CA SER A 261 -15.60 -2.74 -6.83
C SER A 261 -14.52 -3.79 -7.10
N THR A 262 -14.32 -4.68 -6.15
CA THR A 262 -13.23 -5.67 -6.16
C THR A 262 -13.12 -6.42 -7.48
N ARG A 263 -14.23 -6.95 -8.01
CA ARG A 263 -14.23 -7.70 -9.28
C ARG A 263 -13.84 -6.84 -10.48
N GLN A 264 -14.33 -5.60 -10.55
CA GLN A 264 -13.95 -4.69 -11.64
C GLN A 264 -12.46 -4.35 -11.58
N ALA A 265 -11.94 -4.05 -10.40
CA ALA A 265 -10.54 -3.72 -10.21
C ALA A 265 -9.62 -4.91 -10.53
N ILE A 266 -9.94 -6.11 -10.06
CA ILE A 266 -9.16 -7.32 -10.34
C ILE A 266 -9.14 -7.61 -11.85
N ASN A 267 -10.28 -7.55 -12.54
CA ASN A 267 -10.34 -7.80 -13.99
C ASN A 267 -9.49 -6.79 -14.75
N VAL A 268 -9.63 -5.50 -14.47
CA VAL A 268 -8.83 -4.45 -15.10
C VAL A 268 -7.33 -4.63 -14.81
N TYR A 269 -6.98 -5.01 -13.59
CA TYR A 269 -5.59 -5.29 -13.23
C TYR A 269 -5.02 -6.50 -13.99
N LEU A 270 -5.81 -7.56 -14.17
CA LEU A 270 -5.42 -8.75 -14.94
C LEU A 270 -5.28 -8.44 -16.44
N ASP A 271 -6.19 -7.64 -17.01
CA ASP A 271 -6.13 -7.20 -18.41
C ASP A 271 -4.90 -6.31 -18.67
N GLY A 272 -4.38 -5.64 -17.63
CA GLY A 272 -3.22 -4.76 -17.75
C GLY A 272 -3.48 -3.47 -18.51
N PHE A 273 -4.74 -3.10 -18.72
CA PHE A 273 -5.16 -1.87 -19.38
C PHE A 273 -6.17 -1.10 -18.53
N LEU A 274 -5.91 0.18 -18.29
CA LEU A 274 -6.77 1.09 -17.53
C LEU A 274 -7.58 1.95 -18.52
N PRO A 275 -8.84 1.57 -18.83
CA PRO A 275 -9.59 2.20 -19.94
C PRO A 275 -9.91 3.68 -19.69
N GLU A 276 -10.17 4.09 -18.46
CA GLU A 276 -10.52 5.47 -18.14
C GLU A 276 -9.34 6.44 -18.27
N GLN A 277 -8.14 5.99 -17.99
CA GLN A 277 -6.90 6.76 -18.13
C GLN A 277 -6.22 6.52 -19.49
N ASN A 278 -6.73 5.58 -20.28
CA ASN A 278 -6.10 5.09 -21.53
C ASN A 278 -4.63 4.69 -21.33
N VAL A 279 -4.34 4.06 -20.19
CA VAL A 279 -2.98 3.67 -19.80
C VAL A 279 -2.86 2.16 -19.81
N ARG A 280 -1.78 1.65 -20.43
CA ARG A 280 -1.40 0.26 -20.35
C ARG A 280 -0.34 0.08 -19.25
N ILE A 281 -0.68 -0.69 -18.22
CA ILE A 281 0.21 -1.00 -17.09
C ILE A 281 0.99 -2.29 -17.28
N ARG A 282 0.68 -3.05 -18.33
CA ARG A 282 1.36 -4.31 -18.69
C ARG A 282 1.15 -4.64 -20.17
N ASP A 283 2.19 -5.09 -20.84
CA ASP A 283 2.15 -5.40 -22.28
C ASP A 283 1.21 -6.54 -22.64
N LYS A 284 1.14 -7.55 -21.74
CA LYS A 284 0.29 -8.72 -21.94
C LYS A 284 -0.63 -8.92 -20.75
N PRO A 285 -1.91 -9.29 -20.98
CA PRO A 285 -2.81 -9.65 -19.89
C PRO A 285 -2.32 -10.90 -19.17
N ILE A 286 -2.59 -10.97 -17.86
CA ILE A 286 -2.41 -12.20 -17.07
C ILE A 286 -3.63 -13.08 -17.34
N LYS A 287 -3.41 -14.23 -17.96
CA LYS A 287 -4.47 -15.22 -18.19
C LYS A 287 -4.18 -16.48 -17.37
N PHE A 288 -5.16 -16.90 -16.60
CA PHE A 288 -5.16 -18.21 -15.96
C PHE A 288 -5.69 -19.23 -16.97
N LEU A 289 -4.78 -19.95 -17.65
CA LEU A 289 -5.17 -20.98 -18.60
C LEU A 289 -5.81 -22.16 -17.85
N THR A 290 -6.99 -22.59 -18.29
CA THR A 290 -7.62 -23.84 -17.84
C THR A 290 -6.76 -25.02 -18.25
N HIS A 291 -7.02 -26.18 -17.65
CA HIS A 291 -6.26 -27.41 -17.98
C HIS A 291 -6.39 -27.78 -19.47
N THR A 292 -7.54 -27.55 -20.06
CA THR A 292 -7.83 -27.79 -21.48
C THR A 292 -7.03 -26.85 -22.40
N GLU A 293 -6.98 -25.55 -22.05
CA GLU A 293 -6.22 -24.55 -22.81
C GLU A 293 -4.70 -24.81 -22.73
N ARG A 294 -4.18 -25.25 -21.57
CA ARG A 294 -2.76 -25.65 -21.44
C ARG A 294 -2.39 -26.81 -22.35
N ASN A 295 -3.27 -27.78 -22.49
CA ASN A 295 -3.05 -28.93 -23.37
C ASN A 295 -3.11 -28.51 -24.83
N ALA A 296 -3.97 -27.59 -25.22
CA ALA A 296 -4.03 -27.04 -26.57
C ALA A 296 -2.75 -26.25 -26.95
N VAL A 297 -2.20 -25.48 -26.00
CA VAL A 297 -0.92 -24.74 -26.22
C VAL A 297 0.29 -25.69 -26.29
N ARG A 298 0.27 -26.83 -25.58
CA ARG A 298 1.34 -27.84 -25.61
C ARG A 298 1.25 -28.81 -26.80
N GLY A 299 0.09 -28.88 -27.45
CA GLY A 299 -0.17 -29.78 -28.56
C GLY A 299 0.10 -29.21 -29.96
N ASN A 300 0.57 -27.97 -30.08
CA ASN A 300 1.03 -27.41 -31.34
C ASN A 300 2.56 -27.54 -31.43
N PRO A 301 3.10 -28.35 -32.35
CA PRO A 301 4.53 -28.50 -32.60
C PRO A 301 5.17 -27.24 -33.15
#